data_632d3aaa8f7e48e16e20df089482f41e
#
_entry.id   632d3aaa8f7e48e16e20df089482f41e
#
_cell.length_a   1.000
_cell.length_b   1.000
_cell.length_c   1.000
_cell.angle_alpha   90.00
_cell.angle_beta   90.00
_cell.angle_gamma   90.00
#
_symmetry.space_group_name_H-M   'P 1'
#
loop_
_entity.id
_entity.type
_entity.pdbx_description
1 polymer ?
#
loop_
_entity_poly.entity_id
_entity_poly.type
_entity_poly.pdbx_seq_one_letter_code
_entity_poly.pdbx_strand_id
1 'polypeptide(L)'
;MTHLTNSFGLNLAFWRVLIGIFGLVLLCTACAPTYRNHGYVPSDEDLARIEVGVDTRETVAAEVGRPSAAGLLNDIGWYYVQSRWKHSGAFSPKEEDRQVVAITFTQEGTVENVERFGLEQGRVVALSRRVTESNIKGLSFLTQLLGNIGKLRADQLIQ
;
A
#
# COMPACT_ATOMS: atom_id res chain seq x y z
N MET A 1 -12.29 41.25 -59.53
CA MET A 1 -13.06 41.03 -58.26
C MET A 1 -13.04 39.54 -57.87
N THR A 2 -11.87 38.94 -57.53
CA THR A 2 -11.82 37.49 -57.19
C THR A 2 -10.67 37.14 -56.24
N HIS A 3 -10.43 37.88 -55.16
CA HIS A 3 -9.36 37.53 -54.21
C HIS A 3 -9.74 37.54 -52.71
N LEU A 4 -11.05 37.64 -52.34
CA LEU A 4 -11.45 37.75 -50.95
C LEU A 4 -12.04 36.48 -50.33
N THR A 5 -12.18 35.38 -51.06
CA THR A 5 -12.85 34.16 -50.56
C THR A 5 -11.90 33.10 -49.95
N ASN A 6 -10.58 33.26 -50.11
CA ASN A 6 -9.63 32.19 -49.70
C ASN A 6 -9.15 32.30 -48.26
N SER A 7 -9.24 33.46 -47.60
CA SER A 7 -8.78 33.63 -46.22
C SER A 7 -9.76 33.08 -45.19
N PHE A 8 -11.05 33.06 -45.52
CA PHE A 8 -12.06 32.55 -44.56
C PHE A 8 -12.06 31.03 -44.46
N GLY A 9 -11.77 30.33 -45.58
CA GLY A 9 -11.66 28.87 -45.58
C GLY A 9 -10.42 28.35 -44.85
N LEU A 10 -9.31 29.09 -44.93
CA LEU A 10 -8.06 28.72 -44.22
C LEU A 10 -8.20 28.85 -42.72
N ASN A 11 -8.92 29.84 -42.25
CA ASN A 11 -9.19 30.00 -40.81
C ASN A 11 -10.10 28.90 -40.24
N LEU A 12 -11.10 28.47 -41.00
CA LEU A 12 -12.01 27.40 -40.58
C LEU A 12 -11.30 26.03 -40.51
N ALA A 13 -10.44 25.73 -41.47
CA ALA A 13 -9.63 24.53 -41.49
C ALA A 13 -8.63 24.51 -40.34
N PHE A 14 -7.98 25.63 -40.06
CA PHE A 14 -7.06 25.81 -38.95
C PHE A 14 -7.75 25.60 -37.55
N TRP A 15 -8.94 26.15 -37.36
CA TRP A 15 -9.74 25.95 -36.16
C TRP A 15 -10.17 24.50 -35.98
N ARG A 16 -10.52 23.80 -37.03
CA ARG A 16 -10.86 22.38 -36.99
C ARG A 16 -9.67 21.52 -36.56
N VAL A 17 -8.48 21.83 -37.10
CA VAL A 17 -7.24 21.13 -36.67
C VAL A 17 -6.91 21.41 -35.21
N LEU A 18 -7.02 22.67 -34.76
CA LEU A 18 -6.81 23.04 -33.36
C LEU A 18 -7.77 22.31 -32.42
N ILE A 19 -9.06 22.25 -32.74
CA ILE A 19 -10.06 21.53 -31.96
C ILE A 19 -9.74 20.03 -31.93
N GLY A 20 -9.32 19.46 -33.05
CA GLY A 20 -8.90 18.07 -33.16
C GLY A 20 -7.69 17.74 -32.26
N ILE A 21 -6.67 18.60 -32.29
CA ILE A 21 -5.46 18.46 -31.47
C ILE A 21 -5.84 18.62 -29.97
N PHE A 22 -6.66 19.62 -29.62
CA PHE A 22 -7.12 19.85 -28.26
C PHE A 22 -7.93 18.65 -27.72
N GLY A 23 -8.83 18.11 -28.56
CA GLY A 23 -9.60 16.89 -28.21
C GLY A 23 -8.68 15.68 -28.02
N LEU A 24 -7.64 15.51 -28.87
CA LEU A 24 -6.67 14.43 -28.74
C LEU A 24 -5.84 14.55 -27.44
N VAL A 25 -5.42 15.76 -27.08
CA VAL A 25 -4.69 16.03 -25.83
C VAL A 25 -5.55 15.71 -24.61
N LEU A 26 -6.83 16.10 -24.62
CA LEU A 26 -7.79 15.77 -23.55
C LEU A 26 -7.99 14.26 -23.38
N LEU A 27 -8.02 13.50 -24.46
CA LEU A 27 -8.11 12.03 -24.39
C LEU A 27 -6.87 11.39 -23.79
N CYS A 28 -5.68 11.95 -24.00
CA CYS A 28 -4.43 11.44 -23.43
C CYS A 28 -4.33 11.68 -21.92
N THR A 29 -4.98 12.71 -21.36
CA THR A 29 -4.93 12.99 -19.91
C THR A 29 -5.85 12.10 -19.09
N ALA A 30 -6.81 11.42 -19.71
CA ALA A 30 -7.79 10.56 -19.03
C ALA A 30 -7.22 9.24 -18.48
N CYS A 31 -5.97 8.87 -18.84
CA CYS A 31 -5.36 7.59 -18.48
C CYS A 31 -4.45 7.66 -17.24
N ALA A 32 -4.62 8.64 -16.34
CA ALA A 32 -3.83 8.72 -15.12
C ALA A 32 -4.13 7.52 -14.20
N PRO A 33 -3.09 6.85 -13.64
CA PRO A 33 -3.30 5.76 -12.70
C PRO A 33 -3.88 6.30 -11.39
N THR A 34 -4.80 5.55 -10.80
CA THR A 34 -5.37 5.84 -9.49
C THR A 34 -4.82 4.86 -8.47
N TYR A 35 -4.49 5.35 -7.27
CA TYR A 35 -3.97 4.53 -6.18
C TYR A 35 -5.04 4.36 -5.11
N ARG A 36 -5.13 3.14 -4.56
CA ARG A 36 -6.01 2.83 -3.42
C ARG A 36 -5.23 2.07 -2.37
N ASN A 37 -5.35 2.53 -1.13
CA ASN A 37 -4.81 1.83 0.02
C ASN A 37 -5.90 0.93 0.63
N HIS A 38 -5.52 -0.28 0.97
CA HIS A 38 -6.33 -1.25 1.69
C HIS A 38 -5.62 -1.63 2.98
N GLY A 39 -6.35 -1.64 4.09
CA GLY A 39 -5.81 -1.88 5.42
C GLY A 39 -5.25 -0.60 6.06
N TYR A 40 -4.57 -0.78 7.18
CA TYR A 40 -4.01 0.29 7.99
C TYR A 40 -2.69 -0.14 8.61
N VAL A 41 -1.74 0.77 8.61
CA VAL A 41 -0.45 0.66 9.32
C VAL A 41 -0.23 1.97 10.07
N PRO A 42 0.13 1.94 11.36
CA PRO A 42 0.48 3.13 12.14
C PRO A 42 1.63 3.91 11.50
N SER A 43 1.62 5.22 11.64
CA SER A 43 2.70 6.08 11.15
C SER A 43 3.99 5.86 11.95
N ASP A 44 5.13 6.30 11.41
CA ASP A 44 6.39 6.22 12.15
C ASP A 44 6.38 7.10 13.41
N GLU A 45 5.62 8.21 13.38
CA GLU A 45 5.43 9.10 14.52
C GLU A 45 4.64 8.43 15.64
N ASP A 46 3.56 7.69 15.30
CA ASP A 46 2.76 6.95 16.28
C ASP A 46 3.57 5.80 16.87
N LEU A 47 4.30 5.07 16.03
CA LEU A 47 5.18 3.99 16.50
C LEU A 47 6.34 4.51 17.38
N ALA A 48 6.82 5.73 17.13
CA ALA A 48 7.90 6.32 17.94
C ALA A 48 7.49 6.61 19.39
N ARG A 49 6.17 6.76 19.65
CA ARG A 49 5.63 6.95 21.00
C ARG A 49 5.57 5.67 21.83
N ILE A 50 5.62 4.51 21.17
CA ILE A 50 5.57 3.22 21.86
C ILE A 50 6.95 2.92 22.46
N GLU A 51 7.00 2.73 23.78
CA GLU A 51 8.21 2.38 24.51
C GLU A 51 8.30 0.87 24.73
N VAL A 52 9.27 0.24 24.04
CA VAL A 52 9.55 -1.21 24.18
C VAL A 52 10.03 -1.53 25.59
N GLY A 53 9.43 -2.54 26.21
CA GLY A 53 9.71 -2.94 27.59
C GLY A 53 8.89 -2.19 28.66
N VAL A 54 8.11 -1.15 28.26
CA VAL A 54 7.32 -0.32 29.18
C VAL A 54 5.84 -0.37 28.83
N ASP A 55 5.49 -0.11 27.56
CA ASP A 55 4.10 -0.06 27.11
C ASP A 55 3.42 -1.42 27.14
N THR A 56 2.12 -1.40 27.44
CA THR A 56 1.25 -2.57 27.46
C THR A 56 0.34 -2.61 26.23
N ARG A 57 -0.41 -3.70 26.05
CA ARG A 57 -1.43 -3.79 24.99
C ARG A 57 -2.47 -2.68 25.07
N GLU A 58 -2.84 -2.26 26.27
CA GLU A 58 -3.82 -1.21 26.53
C GLU A 58 -3.29 0.15 26.07
N THR A 59 -2.04 0.48 26.41
CA THR A 59 -1.41 1.74 26.01
C THR A 59 -1.20 1.77 24.49
N VAL A 60 -0.72 0.69 23.89
CA VAL A 60 -0.59 0.56 22.44
C VAL A 60 -1.96 0.69 21.74
N ALA A 61 -3.03 0.08 22.30
CA ALA A 61 -4.38 0.23 21.75
C ALA A 61 -4.89 1.67 21.79
N ALA A 62 -4.49 2.45 22.79
CA ALA A 62 -4.85 3.86 22.91
C ALA A 62 -4.09 4.74 21.91
N GLU A 63 -2.81 4.46 21.66
CA GLU A 63 -1.96 5.24 20.77
C GLU A 63 -2.21 4.94 19.28
N VAL A 64 -2.21 3.67 18.89
CA VAL A 64 -2.25 3.26 17.47
C VAL A 64 -3.53 2.50 17.07
N GLY A 65 -4.42 2.28 18.03
CA GLY A 65 -5.63 1.47 17.82
C GLY A 65 -5.35 -0.04 17.78
N ARG A 66 -6.41 -0.83 17.84
CA ARG A 66 -6.30 -2.28 17.70
C ARG A 66 -6.24 -2.69 16.23
N PRO A 67 -5.41 -3.68 15.85
CA PRO A 67 -5.41 -4.19 14.49
C PRO A 67 -6.73 -4.91 14.17
N SER A 68 -7.13 -4.89 12.91
CA SER A 68 -8.31 -5.62 12.42
C SER A 68 -8.13 -7.15 12.46
N ALA A 69 -6.88 -7.62 12.50
CA ALA A 69 -6.52 -9.03 12.62
C ALA A 69 -5.63 -9.22 13.86
N ALA A 70 -6.25 -9.37 15.03
CA ALA A 70 -5.56 -9.77 16.24
C ALA A 70 -5.67 -11.30 16.42
N GLY A 71 -4.62 -11.93 16.92
CA GLY A 71 -4.74 -13.29 17.46
C GLY A 71 -4.53 -14.45 16.50
N LEU A 72 -3.89 -14.28 15.35
CA LEU A 72 -3.51 -15.41 14.48
C LEU A 72 -2.47 -16.35 15.13
N LEU A 73 -1.77 -15.89 16.18
CA LEU A 73 -0.78 -16.66 16.92
C LEU A 73 -0.89 -16.36 18.43
N ASN A 74 -1.81 -17.01 19.12
CA ASN A 74 -1.86 -17.10 20.59
C ASN A 74 -1.77 -15.74 21.32
N ASP A 75 -2.37 -14.67 20.80
CA ASP A 75 -2.35 -13.31 21.38
C ASP A 75 -0.94 -12.71 21.63
N ILE A 76 0.13 -13.32 21.11
CA ILE A 76 1.51 -12.87 21.31
C ILE A 76 1.83 -11.62 20.49
N GLY A 77 1.10 -11.37 19.40
CA GLY A 77 1.44 -10.28 18.48
C GLY A 77 0.24 -9.63 17.82
N TRP A 78 0.39 -8.35 17.56
CA TRP A 78 -0.52 -7.54 16.75
C TRP A 78 0.11 -7.22 15.41
N TYR A 79 -0.65 -7.45 14.33
CA TYR A 79 -0.17 -7.26 12.97
C TYR A 79 -1.06 -6.25 12.26
N TYR A 80 -0.47 -5.16 11.82
CA TYR A 80 -1.10 -4.15 10.99
C TYR A 80 -0.59 -4.34 9.57
N VAL A 81 -1.50 -4.43 8.63
CA VAL A 81 -1.15 -4.66 7.21
C VAL A 81 -1.81 -3.61 6.35
N GLN A 82 -1.04 -2.97 5.49
CA GLN A 82 -1.53 -2.05 4.47
C GLN A 82 -0.94 -2.43 3.11
N SER A 83 -1.80 -2.47 2.09
CA SER A 83 -1.41 -2.67 0.70
C SER A 83 -1.83 -1.49 -0.15
N ARG A 84 -0.94 -1.01 -1.01
CA ARG A 84 -1.19 0.04 -2.00
C ARG A 84 -1.37 -0.57 -3.37
N TRP A 85 -2.55 -0.35 -3.95
CA TRP A 85 -2.92 -0.87 -5.25
C TRP A 85 -2.96 0.23 -6.30
N LYS A 86 -2.33 -0.02 -7.45
CA LYS A 86 -2.37 0.82 -8.63
C LYS A 86 -3.44 0.32 -9.59
N HIS A 87 -4.39 1.19 -9.92
CA HIS A 87 -5.43 0.97 -10.91
C HIS A 87 -5.08 1.77 -12.17
N SER A 88 -4.90 1.10 -13.29
CA SER A 88 -4.53 1.73 -14.57
C SER A 88 -5.58 1.41 -15.62
N GLY A 89 -6.61 2.25 -15.73
CA GLY A 89 -7.67 2.13 -16.73
C GLY A 89 -8.31 0.74 -16.79
N ALA A 90 -8.23 0.07 -17.93
CA ALA A 90 -8.83 -1.24 -18.17
C ALA A 90 -7.95 -2.44 -17.71
N PHE A 91 -6.76 -2.18 -17.18
CA PHE A 91 -5.87 -3.25 -16.69
C PHE A 91 -6.26 -3.70 -15.29
N SER A 92 -5.99 -4.97 -14.99
CA SER A 92 -6.19 -5.50 -13.65
C SER A 92 -5.39 -4.70 -12.63
N PRO A 93 -5.95 -4.41 -11.44
CA PRO A 93 -5.25 -3.74 -10.36
C PRO A 93 -3.97 -4.49 -10.00
N LYS A 94 -2.88 -3.76 -9.81
CA LYS A 94 -1.59 -4.32 -9.40
C LYS A 94 -1.22 -3.79 -8.03
N GLU A 95 -0.84 -4.69 -7.13
CA GLU A 95 -0.24 -4.31 -5.86
C GLU A 95 1.16 -3.74 -6.11
N GLU A 96 1.39 -2.51 -5.66
CA GLU A 96 2.63 -1.77 -5.87
C GLU A 96 3.50 -1.78 -4.63
N ASP A 97 2.87 -1.69 -3.45
CA ASP A 97 3.55 -1.70 -2.16
C ASP A 97 2.71 -2.42 -1.12
N ARG A 98 3.39 -3.06 -0.16
CA ARG A 98 2.78 -3.67 1.02
C ARG A 98 3.67 -3.42 2.22
N GLN A 99 3.04 -2.94 3.29
CA GLN A 99 3.71 -2.73 4.56
C GLN A 99 3.03 -3.56 5.64
N VAL A 100 3.84 -4.08 6.55
CA VAL A 100 3.40 -4.80 7.74
C VAL A 100 4.13 -4.23 8.93
N VAL A 101 3.38 -3.87 9.97
CA VAL A 101 3.93 -3.59 11.30
C VAL A 101 3.54 -4.74 12.22
N ALA A 102 4.53 -5.30 12.89
CA ALA A 102 4.37 -6.32 13.90
C ALA A 102 4.75 -5.75 15.26
N ILE A 103 3.83 -5.79 16.21
CA ILE A 103 4.09 -5.46 17.62
C ILE A 103 3.91 -6.75 18.42
N THR A 104 4.99 -7.27 18.99
CA THR A 104 4.94 -8.46 19.81
C THR A 104 4.97 -8.10 21.29
N PHE A 105 4.34 -8.95 22.09
CA PHE A 105 4.19 -8.75 23.51
C PHE A 105 4.75 -9.94 24.28
N THR A 106 5.26 -9.68 25.45
CA THR A 106 5.62 -10.71 26.45
C THR A 106 4.34 -11.42 26.95
N GLN A 107 4.50 -12.48 27.72
CA GLN A 107 3.37 -13.19 28.36
C GLN A 107 2.61 -12.27 29.34
N GLU A 108 3.31 -11.32 29.96
CA GLU A 108 2.76 -10.32 30.88
C GLU A 108 2.01 -9.20 30.13
N GLY A 109 2.09 -9.14 28.79
CA GLY A 109 1.39 -8.18 27.95
C GLY A 109 2.17 -6.89 27.68
N THR A 110 3.46 -6.82 28.04
CA THR A 110 4.34 -5.69 27.76
C THR A 110 4.93 -5.80 26.34
N VAL A 111 5.12 -4.66 25.65
CA VAL A 111 5.73 -4.63 24.30
C VAL A 111 7.15 -5.20 24.35
N GLU A 112 7.37 -6.28 23.65
CA GLU A 112 8.67 -6.94 23.52
C GLU A 112 9.43 -6.42 22.29
N ASN A 113 8.70 -6.21 21.16
CA ASN A 113 9.33 -5.88 19.89
C ASN A 113 8.37 -5.08 19.01
N VAL A 114 8.92 -4.13 18.23
CA VAL A 114 8.20 -3.39 17.19
C VAL A 114 9.01 -3.49 15.91
N GLU A 115 8.45 -4.12 14.90
CA GLU A 115 9.09 -4.34 13.60
C GLU A 115 8.23 -3.83 12.46
N ARG A 116 8.84 -3.17 11.48
CA ARG A 116 8.20 -2.78 10.22
C ARG A 116 8.86 -3.54 9.08
N PHE A 117 8.03 -4.13 8.23
CA PHE A 117 8.45 -4.86 7.04
C PHE A 117 7.81 -4.23 5.81
N GLY A 118 8.54 -4.24 4.71
CA GLY A 118 8.05 -3.85 3.39
C GLY A 118 8.35 -4.92 2.35
N LEU A 119 7.84 -4.73 1.14
CA LEU A 119 8.14 -5.55 -0.02
C LEU A 119 9.05 -4.77 -0.96
N GLU A 120 10.30 -5.21 -1.10
CA GLU A 120 11.20 -4.75 -2.14
C GLU A 120 11.36 -5.82 -3.21
N GLN A 121 10.95 -5.52 -4.43
CA GLN A 121 11.01 -6.47 -5.55
C GLN A 121 10.34 -7.83 -5.23
N GLY A 122 9.24 -7.81 -4.49
CA GLY A 122 8.51 -9.01 -4.08
C GLY A 122 9.17 -9.80 -2.93
N ARG A 123 10.22 -9.26 -2.30
CA ARG A 123 10.86 -9.86 -1.12
C ARG A 123 10.53 -9.07 0.14
N VAL A 124 10.30 -9.78 1.24
CA VAL A 124 10.09 -9.16 2.56
C VAL A 124 11.41 -8.63 3.08
N VAL A 125 11.47 -7.35 3.40
CA VAL A 125 12.61 -6.69 4.02
C VAL A 125 12.17 -5.99 5.29
N ALA A 126 12.98 -6.11 6.35
CA ALA A 126 12.78 -5.36 7.59
C ALA A 126 13.21 -3.91 7.37
N LEU A 127 12.27 -2.98 7.45
CA LEU A 127 12.52 -1.54 7.30
C LEU A 127 13.01 -0.93 8.62
N SER A 128 12.44 -1.38 9.75
CA SER A 128 12.86 -0.96 11.08
C SER A 128 12.61 -2.05 12.10
N ARG A 129 13.40 -2.05 13.16
CA ARG A 129 13.29 -3.00 14.25
C ARG A 129 13.72 -2.35 15.57
N ARG A 130 12.88 -2.49 16.61
CA ARG A 130 13.19 -2.12 17.99
C ARG A 130 12.83 -3.31 18.88
N VAL A 131 13.80 -3.83 19.62
CA VAL A 131 13.67 -5.04 20.44
C VAL A 131 14.33 -4.83 21.81
N THR A 132 13.75 -5.44 22.86
CA THR A 132 14.40 -5.56 24.17
C THR A 132 15.43 -6.67 24.18
N GLU A 133 15.12 -7.79 23.47
CA GLU A 133 16.02 -8.94 23.28
C GLU A 133 15.90 -9.54 21.88
N SER A 134 16.98 -10.16 21.36
CA SER A 134 16.99 -10.74 20.02
C SER A 134 16.21 -12.05 19.97
N ASN A 135 14.90 -12.01 19.80
CA ASN A 135 14.08 -13.17 19.57
C ASN A 135 13.61 -13.25 18.12
N ILE A 136 14.23 -14.17 17.33
CA ILE A 136 14.07 -14.29 15.87
C ILE A 136 12.77 -15.04 15.47
N LYS A 137 11.80 -15.20 16.36
CA LYS A 137 10.61 -16.04 16.11
C LYS A 137 9.63 -15.43 15.07
N GLY A 138 9.63 -14.12 14.86
CA GLY A 138 8.66 -13.44 13.97
C GLY A 138 8.96 -13.53 12.48
N LEU A 139 10.24 -13.62 12.08
CA LEU A 139 10.63 -13.56 10.67
C LEU A 139 10.12 -14.75 9.84
N SER A 140 10.11 -15.97 10.40
CA SER A 140 9.66 -17.18 9.68
C SER A 140 8.17 -17.14 9.36
N PHE A 141 7.35 -16.65 10.31
CA PHE A 141 5.90 -16.52 10.12
C PHE A 141 5.54 -15.41 9.13
N LEU A 142 6.17 -14.25 9.26
CA LEU A 142 5.92 -13.11 8.35
C LEU A 142 6.34 -13.43 6.92
N THR A 143 7.41 -14.18 6.73
CA THR A 143 7.82 -14.65 5.40
C THR A 143 6.78 -15.59 4.79
N GLN A 144 6.16 -16.45 5.60
CA GLN A 144 5.07 -17.34 5.16
C GLN A 144 3.79 -16.54 4.87
N LEU A 145 3.41 -15.60 5.74
CA LEU A 145 2.21 -14.77 5.56
C LEU A 145 2.29 -13.93 4.29
N LEU A 146 3.40 -13.24 4.08
CA LEU A 146 3.62 -12.39 2.91
C LEU A 146 3.88 -13.18 1.63
N GLY A 147 4.52 -14.34 1.73
CA GLY A 147 4.83 -15.22 0.59
C GLY A 147 3.60 -15.95 0.03
N ASN A 148 2.62 -16.29 0.88
CA ASN A 148 1.46 -17.07 0.47
C ASN A 148 0.32 -16.22 -0.10
N ILE A 149 0.18 -14.97 0.31
CA ILE A 149 -0.90 -14.08 -0.16
C ILE A 149 -0.75 -13.72 -1.64
N GLY A 150 0.47 -13.72 -2.18
CA GLY A 150 0.73 -13.46 -3.61
C GLY A 150 0.63 -14.68 -4.53
N LYS A 151 0.45 -15.89 -3.98
CA LYS A 151 0.45 -17.15 -4.75
C LYS A 151 -0.92 -17.77 -5.00
N LEU A 152 -2.00 -17.15 -4.52
CA LEU A 152 -3.37 -17.55 -4.90
C LEU A 152 -3.61 -17.16 -6.36
N ARG A 153 -3.20 -18.02 -7.28
CA ARG A 153 -3.57 -17.92 -8.69
C ARG A 153 -5.04 -18.28 -8.84
N ALA A 154 -5.75 -17.52 -9.68
CA ALA A 154 -7.17 -17.71 -9.97
C ALA A 154 -7.49 -19.07 -10.60
N ASP A 155 -6.51 -19.82 -11.07
CA ASP A 155 -6.62 -21.14 -11.67
C ASP A 155 -6.87 -22.28 -10.66
N GLN A 156 -6.71 -22.04 -9.36
CA GLN A 156 -7.00 -23.03 -8.31
C GLN A 156 -8.42 -22.93 -7.70
N LEU A 157 -9.22 -21.95 -8.13
CA LEU A 157 -10.57 -21.74 -7.62
C LEU A 157 -11.68 -22.29 -8.53
N ILE A 158 -11.32 -22.97 -9.64
CA ILE A 158 -12.25 -23.59 -10.58
C ILE A 158 -11.93 -25.09 -10.68
N GLN A 159 -12.36 -25.83 -9.69
CA GLN A 159 -12.62 -27.28 -9.77
C GLN A 159 -13.90 -27.57 -8.99
#